data_7ed198586b938d9efcb68036306f8aba
#
_entry.id   7ed198586b938d9efcb68036306f8aba
#
_cell.length_a   1.000
_cell.length_b   1.000
_cell.length_c   1.000
_cell.angle_alpha   90.00
_cell.angle_beta   90.00
_cell.angle_gamma   90.00
#
_symmetry.space_group_name_H-M   'P 1'
#
loop_
_entity.id
_entity.type
_entity.pdbx_description
1 polymer ?
#
loop_
_entity_poly.entity_id
_entity_poly.type
_entity_poly.pdbx_seq_one_letter_code
_entity_poly.pdbx_strand_id
1 'polypeptide(L)'
;MATLNTLRTRGGVIVSIVIGIALLAFLLGDLSSAGNMMNARKMRVGEIDGNKIGYLEYTEQVDYLTGIQQTMTGKDALSSEEQMQVQNFAWDNLLNKYVLAPGFEDAGILVSENEQVDMVDGNYISPVITGTFVNPNTGVYDLSLIHI
;
A
#
# COMPACT_ATOMS: atom_id res chain seq x y z
N MET A 1 -40.79 -29.68 41.20
CA MET A 1 -40.09 -28.38 41.06
C MET A 1 -38.55 -28.54 40.94
N ALA A 2 -38.00 -29.75 41.00
CA ALA A 2 -36.56 -30.01 40.87
C ALA A 2 -36.03 -29.91 39.43
N THR A 3 -36.84 -30.16 38.42
CA THR A 3 -36.43 -30.21 37.00
C THR A 3 -36.10 -28.85 36.38
N LEU A 4 -36.82 -27.79 36.76
CA LEU A 4 -36.57 -26.43 36.25
C LEU A 4 -35.25 -25.82 36.76
N ASN A 5 -34.88 -26.11 37.99
CA ASN A 5 -33.62 -25.62 38.57
C ASN A 5 -32.40 -26.36 37.97
N THR A 6 -32.55 -27.65 37.70
CA THR A 6 -31.51 -28.45 37.04
C THR A 6 -31.33 -28.05 35.58
N LEU A 7 -32.41 -27.69 34.89
CA LEU A 7 -32.33 -27.19 33.50
C LEU A 7 -31.65 -25.81 33.42
N ARG A 8 -31.93 -24.91 34.40
CA ARG A 8 -31.34 -23.57 34.46
C ARG A 8 -29.84 -23.63 34.76
N THR A 9 -29.39 -24.46 35.68
CA THR A 9 -27.96 -24.58 36.03
C THR A 9 -27.16 -25.32 34.96
N ARG A 10 -27.67 -26.43 34.43
CA ARG A 10 -26.98 -27.16 33.35
C ARG A 10 -27.03 -26.42 32.01
N GLY A 11 -28.11 -25.73 31.71
CA GLY A 11 -28.24 -24.90 30.51
C GLY A 11 -27.23 -23.73 30.51
N GLY A 12 -27.05 -23.08 31.66
CA GLY A 12 -26.04 -22.01 31.80
C GLY A 12 -24.62 -22.48 31.56
N VAL A 13 -24.26 -23.66 32.09
CA VAL A 13 -22.91 -24.23 31.86
C VAL A 13 -22.72 -24.61 30.37
N ILE A 14 -23.71 -25.21 29.73
CA ILE A 14 -23.62 -25.56 28.30
C ILE A 14 -23.42 -24.30 27.44
N VAL A 15 -24.21 -23.26 27.68
CA VAL A 15 -24.09 -21.97 26.95
C VAL A 15 -22.72 -21.37 27.17
N SER A 16 -22.19 -21.39 28.40
CA SER A 16 -20.85 -20.86 28.70
C SER A 16 -19.75 -21.64 27.95
N ILE A 17 -19.86 -22.94 27.84
CA ILE A 17 -18.92 -23.78 27.09
C ILE A 17 -18.98 -23.47 25.59
N VAL A 18 -20.21 -23.36 25.04
CA VAL A 18 -20.37 -23.01 23.61
C VAL A 18 -19.78 -21.66 23.28
N ILE A 19 -20.03 -20.65 24.13
CA ILE A 19 -19.42 -19.31 23.95
C ILE A 19 -17.90 -19.39 24.06
N GLY A 20 -17.37 -20.13 25.04
CA GLY A 20 -15.93 -20.33 25.20
C GLY A 20 -15.28 -20.97 23.96
N ILE A 21 -15.91 -22.01 23.41
CA ILE A 21 -15.43 -22.67 22.19
C ILE A 21 -15.51 -21.72 20.99
N ALA A 22 -16.59 -20.93 20.86
CA ALA A 22 -16.74 -19.96 19.77
C ALA A 22 -15.66 -18.87 19.82
N LEU A 23 -15.37 -18.33 21.00
CA LEU A 23 -14.29 -17.36 21.19
C LEU A 23 -12.92 -17.96 20.88
N LEU A 24 -12.68 -19.20 21.32
CA LEU A 24 -11.42 -19.89 21.08
C LEU A 24 -11.25 -20.20 19.59
N ALA A 25 -12.30 -20.61 18.89
CA ALA A 25 -12.29 -20.83 17.45
C ALA A 25 -12.03 -19.52 16.68
N PHE A 26 -12.58 -18.39 17.14
CA PHE A 26 -12.31 -17.08 16.57
C PHE A 26 -10.83 -16.67 16.74
N LEU A 27 -10.28 -16.83 17.94
CA LEU A 27 -8.85 -16.54 18.21
C LEU A 27 -7.91 -17.43 17.39
N LEU A 28 -8.23 -18.71 17.25
CA LEU A 28 -7.46 -19.63 16.42
C LEU A 28 -7.58 -19.31 14.94
N GLY A 29 -8.72 -18.83 14.48
CA GLY A 29 -8.97 -18.35 13.12
C GLY A 29 -8.10 -17.14 12.79
N ASP A 30 -8.02 -16.19 13.70
CA ASP A 30 -7.16 -14.98 13.57
C ASP A 30 -5.67 -15.34 13.53
N LEU A 31 -5.23 -16.27 14.39
CA LEU A 31 -3.86 -16.77 14.40
C LEU A 31 -3.51 -17.51 13.09
N SER A 32 -4.45 -18.24 12.51
CA SER A 32 -4.31 -18.91 11.22
C SER A 32 -4.20 -17.89 10.07
N SER A 33 -4.91 -16.78 10.16
CA SER A 33 -4.82 -15.66 9.21
C SER A 33 -3.44 -14.99 9.24
N ALA A 34 -2.83 -14.84 10.43
CA ALA A 34 -1.46 -14.37 10.59
C ALA A 34 -0.43 -15.33 9.93
N GLY A 35 -0.70 -16.64 9.94
CA GLY A 35 0.10 -17.63 9.22
C GLY A 35 0.06 -17.47 7.70
N ASN A 36 -1.08 -17.07 7.14
CA ASN A 36 -1.21 -16.76 5.72
C ASN A 36 -0.43 -15.51 5.30
N MET A 37 -0.33 -14.52 6.17
CA MET A 37 0.47 -13.32 5.96
C MET A 37 1.98 -13.63 5.94
N MET A 38 2.44 -14.59 6.76
CA MET A 38 3.81 -15.09 6.71
C MET A 38 4.10 -15.90 5.44
N ASN A 39 3.12 -16.59 4.87
CA ASN A 39 3.25 -17.28 3.60
C ASN A 39 3.25 -16.30 2.41
N ALA A 40 2.47 -15.23 2.44
CA ALA A 40 2.49 -14.18 1.42
C ALA A 40 3.88 -13.55 1.26
N ARG A 41 4.65 -13.39 2.35
CA ARG A 41 6.05 -12.93 2.31
C ARG A 41 6.99 -13.87 1.55
N LYS A 42 6.64 -15.15 1.41
CA LYS A 42 7.40 -16.15 0.67
C LYS A 42 6.94 -16.33 -0.78
N MET A 43 5.77 -15.77 -1.14
CA MET A 43 5.25 -15.81 -2.50
C MET A 43 6.04 -14.83 -3.37
N ARG A 44 6.45 -15.30 -4.54
CA ARG A 44 7.10 -14.47 -5.56
C ARG A 44 6.08 -14.08 -6.60
N VAL A 45 6.12 -12.81 -7.00
CA VAL A 45 5.34 -12.30 -8.13
C VAL A 45 6.12 -12.45 -9.43
N GLY A 46 7.45 -12.28 -9.36
CA GLY A 46 8.32 -12.38 -10.52
C GLY A 46 9.80 -12.31 -10.15
N GLU A 47 10.63 -12.13 -11.16
CA GLU A 47 12.08 -11.93 -11.06
C GLU A 47 12.51 -10.84 -12.04
N ILE A 48 13.29 -9.88 -11.56
CA ILE A 48 13.80 -8.77 -12.35
C ILE A 48 15.33 -8.75 -12.17
N ASP A 49 16.06 -8.96 -13.25
CA ASP A 49 17.54 -8.95 -13.26
C ASP A 49 18.14 -9.84 -12.16
N GLY A 50 17.64 -11.08 -11.99
CA GLY A 50 18.08 -12.01 -10.96
C GLY A 50 17.52 -11.71 -9.54
N ASN A 51 16.88 -10.57 -9.33
CA ASN A 51 16.26 -10.20 -8.06
C ASN A 51 14.82 -10.72 -7.99
N LYS A 52 14.54 -11.47 -6.91
CA LYS A 52 13.22 -12.08 -6.69
C LYS A 52 12.28 -11.07 -6.06
N ILE A 53 11.24 -10.71 -6.78
CA ILE A 53 10.21 -9.78 -6.31
C ILE A 53 9.20 -10.53 -5.47
N GLY A 54 9.11 -10.18 -4.19
CA GLY A 54 8.16 -10.74 -3.25
C GLY A 54 6.76 -10.14 -3.45
N TYR A 55 5.74 -10.94 -3.11
CA TYR A 55 4.35 -10.48 -3.15
C TYR A 55 4.12 -9.23 -2.29
N LEU A 56 4.75 -9.17 -1.12
CA LEU A 56 4.61 -8.03 -0.21
C LEU A 56 5.15 -6.74 -0.84
N GLU A 57 6.36 -6.78 -1.40
CA GLU A 57 6.98 -5.63 -2.05
C GLU A 57 6.14 -5.11 -3.22
N TYR A 58 5.61 -6.03 -4.02
CA TYR A 58 4.73 -5.66 -5.12
C TYR A 58 3.41 -5.03 -4.64
N THR A 59 2.76 -5.61 -3.62
CA THR A 59 1.50 -5.07 -3.09
C THR A 59 1.70 -3.73 -2.41
N GLU A 60 2.80 -3.50 -1.71
CA GLU A 60 3.15 -2.19 -1.13
C GLU A 60 3.25 -1.10 -2.21
N GLN A 61 3.85 -1.42 -3.38
CA GLN A 61 3.89 -0.49 -4.51
C GLN A 61 2.50 -0.23 -5.10
N VAL A 62 1.69 -1.28 -5.26
CA VAL A 62 0.31 -1.16 -5.76
C VAL A 62 -0.54 -0.31 -4.81
N ASP A 63 -0.46 -0.56 -3.50
CA ASP A 63 -1.22 0.17 -2.49
C ASP A 63 -0.81 1.65 -2.45
N TYR A 64 0.49 1.93 -2.50
CA TYR A 64 1.02 3.28 -2.56
C TYR A 64 0.50 4.05 -3.78
N LEU A 65 0.60 3.48 -4.98
CA LEU A 65 0.12 4.10 -6.22
C LEU A 65 -1.41 4.22 -6.26
N THR A 66 -2.12 3.26 -5.67
CA THR A 66 -3.58 3.33 -5.52
C THR A 66 -3.97 4.53 -4.69
N GLY A 67 -3.30 4.76 -3.55
CA GLY A 67 -3.54 5.92 -2.69
C GLY A 67 -3.28 7.25 -3.41
N ILE A 68 -2.18 7.34 -4.18
CA ILE A 68 -1.89 8.52 -5.01
C ILE A 68 -3.02 8.74 -6.03
N GLN A 69 -3.40 7.71 -6.79
CA GLN A 69 -4.42 7.81 -7.82
C GLN A 69 -5.78 8.22 -7.24
N GLN A 70 -6.18 7.67 -6.09
CA GLN A 70 -7.40 8.05 -5.37
C GLN A 70 -7.36 9.52 -4.94
N THR A 71 -6.24 9.96 -4.39
CA THR A 71 -6.06 11.36 -3.96
C THR A 71 -6.14 12.32 -5.15
N MET A 72 -5.48 12.00 -6.27
CA MET A 72 -5.46 12.84 -7.47
C MET A 72 -6.83 12.91 -8.17
N THR A 73 -7.59 11.82 -8.15
CA THR A 73 -8.90 11.74 -8.82
C THR A 73 -10.08 12.10 -7.92
N GLY A 74 -9.87 12.20 -6.60
CA GLY A 74 -10.91 12.38 -5.60
C GLY A 74 -11.90 11.22 -5.50
N LYS A 75 -11.49 10.01 -5.91
CA LYS A 75 -12.32 8.81 -5.90
C LYS A 75 -11.93 7.90 -4.74
N ASP A 76 -12.93 7.36 -4.03
CA ASP A 76 -12.70 6.36 -2.97
C ASP A 76 -12.35 4.97 -3.52
N ALA A 77 -12.74 4.67 -4.77
CA ALA A 77 -12.46 3.41 -5.43
C ALA A 77 -12.07 3.62 -6.89
N LEU A 78 -11.10 2.84 -7.35
CA LEU A 78 -10.66 2.83 -8.74
C LEU A 78 -11.46 1.83 -9.57
N SER A 79 -11.73 2.16 -10.82
CA SER A 79 -12.29 1.24 -11.81
C SER A 79 -11.31 0.09 -12.10
N SER A 80 -11.78 -0.98 -12.74
CA SER A 80 -10.93 -2.11 -13.11
C SER A 80 -9.79 -1.72 -14.05
N GLU A 81 -10.03 -0.75 -14.94
CA GLU A 81 -9.02 -0.23 -15.86
C GLU A 81 -7.95 0.59 -15.13
N GLU A 82 -8.37 1.46 -14.22
CA GLU A 82 -7.46 2.25 -13.37
C GLU A 82 -6.63 1.33 -12.46
N GLN A 83 -7.22 0.28 -11.90
CA GLN A 83 -6.50 -0.73 -11.11
C GLN A 83 -5.43 -1.46 -11.94
N MET A 84 -5.75 -1.82 -13.18
CA MET A 84 -4.78 -2.45 -14.09
C MET A 84 -3.63 -1.50 -14.43
N GLN A 85 -3.91 -0.21 -14.64
CA GLN A 85 -2.89 0.80 -14.87
C GLN A 85 -1.97 0.95 -13.65
N VAL A 86 -2.54 1.03 -12.44
CA VAL A 86 -1.76 1.09 -11.20
C VAL A 86 -0.86 -0.14 -11.05
N GLN A 87 -1.36 -1.34 -11.34
CA GLN A 87 -0.57 -2.57 -11.30
C GLN A 87 0.61 -2.56 -12.29
N ASN A 88 0.37 -2.06 -13.51
CA ASN A 88 1.43 -1.90 -14.51
C ASN A 88 2.47 -0.88 -14.05
N PHE A 89 2.06 0.27 -13.55
CA PHE A 89 2.98 1.27 -13.00
C PHE A 89 3.78 0.75 -11.80
N ALA A 90 3.15 -0.05 -10.93
CA ALA A 90 3.85 -0.68 -9.82
C ALA A 90 4.97 -1.61 -10.32
N TRP A 91 4.70 -2.38 -11.37
CA TRP A 91 5.69 -3.24 -11.99
C TRP A 91 6.80 -2.44 -12.68
N ASP A 92 6.47 -1.37 -13.41
CA ASP A 92 7.43 -0.49 -14.05
C ASP A 92 8.33 0.23 -13.02
N ASN A 93 7.79 0.62 -11.87
CA ASN A 93 8.59 1.18 -10.78
C ASN A 93 9.59 0.16 -10.22
N LEU A 94 9.20 -1.10 -10.10
CA LEU A 94 10.11 -2.16 -9.68
C LEU A 94 11.19 -2.44 -10.74
N LEU A 95 10.83 -2.41 -12.04
CA LEU A 95 11.80 -2.49 -13.12
C LEU A 95 12.81 -1.34 -13.04
N ASN A 96 12.35 -0.12 -12.87
CA ASN A 96 13.22 1.05 -12.72
C ASN A 96 14.16 0.90 -11.51
N LYS A 97 13.63 0.44 -10.37
CA LYS A 97 14.39 0.23 -9.13
C LYS A 97 15.52 -0.80 -9.30
N TYR A 98 15.23 -1.93 -9.97
CA TYR A 98 16.17 -3.05 -10.04
C TYR A 98 17.06 -3.04 -11.27
N VAL A 99 16.68 -2.37 -12.36
CA VAL A 99 17.43 -2.33 -13.61
C VAL A 99 18.07 -0.98 -13.85
N LEU A 100 17.29 0.10 -13.77
CA LEU A 100 17.79 1.42 -14.14
C LEU A 100 18.56 2.12 -13.02
N ALA A 101 18.07 2.07 -11.78
CA ALA A 101 18.70 2.77 -10.67
C ALA A 101 20.16 2.31 -10.43
N PRO A 102 20.49 1.01 -10.40
CA PRO A 102 21.88 0.56 -10.29
C PRO A 102 22.75 1.05 -11.46
N GLY A 103 22.20 1.05 -12.67
CA GLY A 103 22.92 1.55 -13.84
C GLY A 103 23.22 3.05 -13.77
N PHE A 104 22.33 3.83 -13.20
CA PHE A 104 22.57 5.27 -12.96
C PHE A 104 23.63 5.50 -11.89
N GLU A 105 23.59 4.74 -10.80
CA GLU A 105 24.59 4.80 -9.73
C GLU A 105 25.98 4.43 -10.27
N ASP A 106 26.11 3.37 -11.05
CA ASP A 106 27.35 2.92 -11.68
C ASP A 106 27.89 3.95 -12.67
N ALA A 107 27.01 4.66 -13.38
CA ALA A 107 27.38 5.76 -14.28
C ALA A 107 27.71 7.07 -13.55
N GLY A 108 27.57 7.13 -12.22
CA GLY A 108 27.78 8.33 -11.42
C GLY A 108 26.67 9.38 -11.57
N ILE A 109 25.49 8.97 -12.07
CA ILE A 109 24.32 9.84 -12.21
C ILE A 109 23.55 9.81 -10.87
N LEU A 110 23.84 10.78 -10.03
CA LEU A 110 23.20 10.93 -8.72
C LEU A 110 22.55 12.30 -8.63
N VAL A 111 21.36 12.36 -8.08
CA VAL A 111 20.67 13.62 -7.78
C VAL A 111 20.91 13.94 -6.31
N SER A 112 21.58 15.04 -6.03
CA SER A 112 21.87 15.50 -4.66
C SER A 112 20.59 16.04 -3.99
N GLU A 113 20.56 16.05 -2.64
CA GLU A 113 19.45 16.65 -1.88
C GLU A 113 19.23 18.14 -2.26
N ASN A 114 20.31 18.89 -2.44
CA ASN A 114 20.23 20.29 -2.85
C ASN A 114 19.61 20.45 -4.24
N GLU A 115 19.92 19.55 -5.17
CA GLU A 115 19.34 19.54 -6.51
C GLU A 115 17.85 19.18 -6.46
N GLN A 116 17.45 18.23 -5.62
CA GLN A 116 16.03 17.90 -5.40
C GLN A 116 15.25 19.10 -4.86
N VAL A 117 15.81 19.84 -3.89
CA VAL A 117 15.20 21.06 -3.36
C VAL A 117 15.12 22.13 -4.46
N ASP A 118 16.17 22.29 -5.26
CA ASP A 118 16.22 23.27 -6.35
C ASP A 118 15.20 22.96 -7.46
N MET A 119 14.93 21.66 -7.69
CA MET A 119 13.89 21.19 -8.61
C MET A 119 12.45 21.44 -8.13
N VAL A 120 12.25 21.66 -6.84
CA VAL A 120 10.91 21.90 -6.24
C VAL A 120 10.69 23.38 -5.97
N ASP A 121 11.64 24.05 -5.34
CA ASP A 121 11.49 25.42 -4.79
C ASP A 121 12.70 26.32 -5.14
N GLY A 122 13.55 25.94 -6.07
CA GLY A 122 14.76 26.66 -6.40
C GLY A 122 14.74 27.36 -7.75
N ASN A 123 15.96 27.50 -8.34
CA ASN A 123 16.13 28.17 -9.60
C ASN A 123 15.82 27.30 -10.84
N TYR A 124 15.81 25.97 -10.67
CA TYR A 124 15.63 25.00 -11.76
C TYR A 124 14.42 24.09 -11.49
N ILE A 125 13.25 24.72 -11.28
CA ILE A 125 12.02 24.00 -10.97
C ILE A 125 11.66 23.02 -12.09
N SER A 126 11.43 21.75 -11.71
CA SER A 126 11.07 20.69 -12.65
C SER A 126 9.78 21.04 -13.42
N PRO A 127 9.72 20.81 -14.74
CA PRO A 127 8.48 20.99 -15.51
C PRO A 127 7.28 20.19 -14.97
N VAL A 128 7.54 19.04 -14.34
CA VAL A 128 6.50 18.25 -13.67
C VAL A 128 5.89 19.02 -12.50
N ILE A 129 6.75 19.64 -11.67
CA ILE A 129 6.32 20.43 -10.52
C ILE A 129 5.57 21.68 -11.00
N THR A 130 6.13 22.42 -11.95
CA THR A 130 5.47 23.62 -12.49
C THR A 130 4.14 23.30 -13.18
N GLY A 131 4.01 22.14 -13.81
CA GLY A 131 2.77 21.69 -14.43
C GLY A 131 1.71 21.17 -13.46
N THR A 132 2.14 20.65 -12.30
CA THR A 132 1.24 20.08 -11.30
C THR A 132 0.66 21.15 -10.36
N PHE A 133 1.48 22.10 -9.93
CA PHE A 133 1.10 23.14 -8.96
C PHE A 133 0.80 24.47 -9.66
N VAL A 134 -0.20 24.45 -10.54
CA VAL A 134 -0.69 25.63 -11.25
C VAL A 134 -1.87 26.23 -10.51
N ASN A 135 -1.82 27.51 -10.23
CA ASN A 135 -2.96 28.23 -9.67
C ASN A 135 -4.11 28.29 -10.71
N PRO A 136 -5.29 27.75 -10.41
CA PRO A 136 -6.39 27.65 -11.36
C PRO A 136 -6.93 29.03 -11.81
N ASN A 137 -6.67 30.07 -11.03
CA ASN A 137 -7.14 31.43 -11.34
C ASN A 137 -6.17 32.24 -12.22
N THR A 138 -4.87 31.97 -12.08
CA THR A 138 -3.82 32.75 -12.78
C THR A 138 -3.14 31.97 -13.89
N GLY A 139 -3.25 30.62 -13.88
CA GLY A 139 -2.55 29.74 -14.82
C GLY A 139 -1.03 29.69 -14.62
N VAL A 140 -0.52 30.23 -13.51
CA VAL A 140 0.91 30.30 -13.21
C VAL A 140 1.25 29.38 -12.05
N TYR A 141 2.48 28.85 -12.04
CA TYR A 141 3.02 28.06 -10.93
C TYR A 141 2.94 28.87 -9.63
N ASP A 142 2.50 28.23 -8.57
CA ASP A 142 2.28 28.84 -7.25
C ASP A 142 2.82 27.92 -6.15
N LEU A 143 3.96 28.32 -5.59
CA LEU A 143 4.63 27.63 -4.47
C LEU A 143 3.75 27.45 -3.24
N SER A 144 2.77 28.33 -3.01
CA SER A 144 1.87 28.24 -1.86
C SER A 144 1.00 26.97 -1.88
N LEU A 145 0.81 26.37 -3.06
CA LEU A 145 0.05 25.12 -3.23
C LEU A 145 0.83 23.87 -2.78
N ILE A 146 2.15 23.96 -2.63
CA ILE A 146 3.01 22.84 -2.17
C ILE A 146 2.96 22.73 -0.65
N HIS A 147 2.69 23.82 0.06
CA HIS A 147 2.76 23.92 1.53
C HIS A 147 1.39 23.77 2.23
N ILE A 148 0.44 23.09 1.61
CA ILE A 148 -0.87 22.84 2.21
C ILE A 148 -0.79 21.74 3.26
#